data_7ae5daeaeab042661fe0569fc4031827
#
_entry.id   7ae5daeaeab042661fe0569fc4031827
#
_cell.length_a   1.000
_cell.length_b   1.000
_cell.length_c   1.000
_cell.angle_alpha   90.00
_cell.angle_beta   90.00
_cell.angle_gamma   90.00
#
_symmetry.space_group_name_H-M   'P 1'
#
loop_
_entity.id
_entity.type
_entity.pdbx_description
1 polymer ?
#
loop_
_entity_poly.entity_id
_entity_poly.type
_entity_poly.pdbx_seq_one_letter_code
_entity_poly.pdbx_strand_id
1 'polypeptide(L)'
;MGITQVVRGRDILTSTPRQLALLRLWGFEPPAYAHIPLLLDGQGERLAKRHQSLGVRELRRQGVAAAEIVGVLARLAGLRPDMRPPAAADLLADFRLERLPRQDVCLRDLPSVPDWLRPLCQPC
;
A
#
# COMPACT_ATOMS: atom_id res chain seq x y z
N MET A 1 20.30 15.09 -5.59
CA MET A 1 19.66 14.69 -4.32
C MET A 1 20.27 13.35 -3.91
N GLY A 2 20.78 13.22 -2.69
CA GLY A 2 21.39 11.97 -2.19
C GLY A 2 20.34 10.94 -1.75
N ILE A 3 19.53 10.44 -2.69
CA ILE A 3 18.53 9.41 -2.40
C ILE A 3 19.22 8.06 -2.29
N THR A 4 19.13 7.43 -1.14
CA THR A 4 19.76 6.13 -0.85
C THR A 4 18.76 4.96 -0.83
N GLN A 5 17.47 5.25 -0.66
CA GLN A 5 16.41 4.23 -0.59
C GLN A 5 15.16 4.69 -1.34
N VAL A 6 14.52 3.77 -2.04
CA VAL A 6 13.24 3.98 -2.75
C VAL A 6 12.28 2.85 -2.39
N VAL A 7 11.19 3.20 -1.71
CA VAL A 7 10.08 2.28 -1.44
C VAL A 7 8.89 2.70 -2.29
N ARG A 8 8.34 1.78 -3.08
CA ARG A 8 7.25 2.07 -4.03
C ARG A 8 6.42 0.84 -4.38
N GLY A 9 5.29 1.04 -5.03
CA GLY A 9 4.46 -0.07 -5.50
C GLY A 9 5.17 -0.91 -6.58
N ARG A 10 4.87 -2.20 -6.61
CA ARG A 10 5.45 -3.15 -7.58
C ARG A 10 4.97 -2.94 -9.02
N ASP A 11 3.95 -2.13 -9.25
CA ASP A 11 3.46 -1.77 -10.59
C ASP A 11 4.53 -1.14 -11.49
N ILE A 12 5.54 -0.51 -10.90
CA ILE A 12 6.67 0.06 -11.63
C ILE A 12 7.96 -0.76 -11.50
N LEU A 13 7.88 -2.01 -11.04
CA LEU A 13 9.03 -2.91 -10.93
C LEU A 13 9.73 -3.09 -12.29
N THR A 14 8.96 -3.27 -13.36
CA THR A 14 9.50 -3.44 -14.73
C THR A 14 10.26 -2.22 -15.26
N SER A 15 10.06 -1.05 -14.66
CA SER A 15 10.80 0.17 -14.99
C SER A 15 12.15 0.28 -14.27
N THR A 16 12.35 -0.50 -13.21
CA THR A 16 13.57 -0.45 -12.38
C THR A 16 14.86 -0.71 -13.17
N PRO A 17 14.94 -1.73 -14.06
CA PRO A 17 16.15 -1.96 -14.82
C PRO A 17 16.56 -0.79 -15.69
N ARG A 18 15.60 -0.10 -16.32
CA ARG A 18 15.86 1.09 -17.13
C ARG A 18 16.38 2.25 -16.27
N GLN A 19 15.81 2.44 -15.09
CA GLN A 19 16.25 3.49 -14.15
C GLN A 19 17.67 3.21 -13.63
N LEU A 20 17.98 1.94 -13.31
CA LEU A 20 19.32 1.53 -12.90
C LEU A 20 20.36 1.75 -14.03
N ALA A 21 20.00 1.43 -15.27
CA ALA A 21 20.87 1.68 -16.41
C ALA A 21 21.20 3.16 -16.60
N LEU A 22 20.18 4.04 -16.47
CA LEU A 22 20.38 5.49 -16.57
C LEU A 22 21.25 6.03 -15.44
N LEU A 23 21.04 5.59 -14.21
CA LEU A 23 21.86 6.02 -13.07
C LEU A 23 23.32 5.65 -13.28
N ARG A 24 23.59 4.41 -13.71
CA ARG A 24 24.95 3.95 -14.00
C ARG A 24 25.59 4.71 -15.14
N LEU A 25 24.83 5.00 -16.21
CA LEU A 25 25.31 5.77 -17.34
C LEU A 25 25.75 7.20 -16.92
N TRP A 26 25.07 7.77 -15.95
CA TRP A 26 25.40 9.10 -15.41
C TRP A 26 26.41 9.07 -14.25
N GLY A 27 26.94 7.89 -13.91
CA GLY A 27 27.91 7.73 -12.83
C GLY A 27 27.33 7.90 -11.43
N PHE A 28 26.00 7.72 -11.27
CA PHE A 28 25.36 7.76 -9.96
C PHE A 28 25.27 6.37 -9.35
N GLU A 29 25.51 6.29 -8.04
CA GLU A 29 25.22 5.07 -7.28
C GLU A 29 23.72 4.82 -7.19
N PRO A 30 23.24 3.62 -7.59
CA PRO A 30 21.84 3.29 -7.49
C PRO A 30 21.36 3.22 -6.03
N PRO A 31 20.15 3.72 -5.70
CA PRO A 31 19.57 3.51 -4.39
C PRO A 31 19.14 2.05 -4.20
N ALA A 32 18.98 1.64 -2.94
CA ALA A 32 18.30 0.39 -2.62
C ALA A 32 16.79 0.51 -2.93
N TYR A 33 16.23 -0.47 -3.64
CA TYR A 33 14.81 -0.49 -4.00
C TYR A 33 14.05 -1.52 -3.18
N ALA A 34 12.88 -1.12 -2.65
CA ALA A 34 11.88 -2.02 -2.12
C ALA A 34 10.56 -1.83 -2.88
N HIS A 35 10.02 -2.92 -3.43
CA HIS A 35 8.74 -2.92 -4.12
C HIS A 35 7.69 -3.60 -3.25
N ILE A 36 6.69 -2.83 -2.81
CA ILE A 36 5.60 -3.32 -1.97
C ILE A 36 4.43 -3.79 -2.84
N PRO A 37 3.61 -4.75 -2.34
CA PRO A 37 2.45 -5.26 -3.06
C PRO A 37 1.43 -4.16 -3.31
N LEU A 38 0.59 -4.37 -4.32
CA LEU A 38 -0.55 -3.52 -4.63
C LEU A 38 -1.78 -3.96 -3.86
N LEU A 39 -2.68 -3.01 -3.65
CA LEU A 39 -4.04 -3.31 -3.23
C LEU A 39 -4.92 -3.41 -4.49
N LEU A 40 -5.65 -4.51 -4.59
CA LEU A 40 -6.59 -4.78 -5.66
C LEU A 40 -8.02 -4.71 -5.11
N ASP A 41 -8.95 -4.26 -5.93
CA ASP A 41 -10.38 -4.28 -5.62
C ASP A 41 -10.97 -5.70 -5.67
N GLY A 42 -12.29 -5.82 -5.53
CA GLY A 42 -12.99 -7.11 -5.61
C GLY A 42 -12.91 -7.79 -6.97
N GLN A 43 -12.53 -7.07 -8.03
CA GLN A 43 -12.37 -7.56 -9.39
C GLN A 43 -10.91 -7.95 -9.71
N GLY A 44 -10.01 -7.69 -8.79
CA GLY A 44 -8.58 -7.91 -9.00
C GLY A 44 -7.89 -6.76 -9.75
N GLU A 45 -8.58 -5.64 -9.95
CA GLU A 45 -8.01 -4.46 -10.56
C GLU A 45 -7.31 -3.59 -9.52
N ARG A 46 -6.24 -2.93 -9.92
CA ARG A 46 -5.49 -2.04 -9.05
C ARG A 46 -6.37 -0.89 -8.53
N LEU A 47 -6.39 -0.70 -7.21
CA LEU A 47 -6.95 0.51 -6.62
C LEU A 47 -6.23 1.74 -7.17
N ALA A 48 -6.86 2.44 -8.07
CA ALA A 48 -6.33 3.60 -8.75
C ALA A 48 -7.26 4.82 -8.56
N LYS A 49 -6.84 5.97 -9.07
CA LYS A 49 -7.61 7.23 -9.03
C LYS A 49 -9.03 7.14 -9.62
N ARG A 50 -9.35 6.08 -10.37
CA ARG A 50 -10.72 5.82 -10.88
C ARG A 50 -11.73 5.57 -9.75
N HIS A 51 -11.28 5.06 -8.61
CA HIS A 51 -12.09 4.88 -7.41
C HIS A 51 -12.06 6.16 -6.58
N GLN A 52 -12.61 7.25 -7.12
CA GLN A 52 -12.60 8.60 -6.51
C GLN A 52 -13.08 8.63 -5.06
N SER A 53 -13.91 7.65 -4.67
CA SER A 53 -14.45 7.47 -3.31
C SER A 53 -13.44 7.03 -2.25
N LEU A 54 -12.25 6.58 -2.65
CA LEU A 54 -11.21 6.05 -1.73
C LEU A 54 -10.03 6.97 -1.47
N GLY A 55 -10.06 8.19 -1.97
CA GLY A 55 -9.03 9.15 -1.60
C GLY A 55 -9.12 9.44 -0.09
N VAL A 56 -7.99 9.45 0.62
CA VAL A 56 -7.95 9.79 2.06
C VAL A 56 -8.71 11.08 2.36
N ARG A 57 -8.68 12.06 1.43
CA ARG A 57 -9.45 13.30 1.54
C ARG A 57 -10.96 13.03 1.59
N GLU A 58 -11.44 12.12 0.76
CA GLU A 58 -12.86 11.79 0.68
C GLU A 58 -13.31 10.99 1.91
N LEU A 59 -12.53 9.99 2.31
CA LEU A 59 -12.77 9.25 3.54
C LEU A 59 -12.85 10.18 4.77
N ARG A 60 -11.95 11.16 4.83
CA ARG A 60 -11.97 12.19 5.87
C ARG A 60 -13.25 13.03 5.83
N ARG A 61 -13.76 13.39 4.64
CA ARG A 61 -15.04 14.12 4.49
C ARG A 61 -16.22 13.30 4.95
N GLN A 62 -16.18 11.99 4.77
CA GLN A 62 -17.18 11.03 5.25
C GLN A 62 -17.08 10.75 6.75
N GLY A 63 -16.12 11.37 7.45
CA GLY A 63 -15.95 11.21 8.89
C GLY A 63 -15.12 10.00 9.31
N VAL A 64 -14.49 9.29 8.36
CA VAL A 64 -13.62 8.15 8.68
C VAL A 64 -12.39 8.65 9.44
N ALA A 65 -12.17 8.11 10.64
CA ALA A 65 -11.03 8.49 11.46
C ALA A 65 -9.70 7.99 10.87
N ALA A 66 -8.65 8.79 10.99
CA ALA A 66 -7.32 8.43 10.48
C ALA A 66 -6.84 7.09 11.07
N ALA A 67 -7.10 6.82 12.34
CA ALA A 67 -6.73 5.58 13.01
C ALA A 67 -7.44 4.35 12.41
N GLU A 68 -8.69 4.48 11.95
CA GLU A 68 -9.40 3.39 11.26
C GLU A 68 -8.73 3.05 9.93
N ILE A 69 -8.34 4.07 9.15
CA ILE A 69 -7.61 3.88 7.89
C ILE A 69 -6.28 3.19 8.16
N VAL A 70 -5.55 3.64 9.19
CA VAL A 70 -4.26 3.05 9.60
C VAL A 70 -4.45 1.60 10.04
N GLY A 71 -5.52 1.27 10.78
CA GLY A 71 -5.83 -0.11 11.20
C GLY A 71 -6.05 -1.04 10.01
N VAL A 72 -6.83 -0.59 9.01
CA VAL A 72 -7.04 -1.35 7.77
C VAL A 72 -5.71 -1.55 7.02
N LEU A 73 -4.94 -0.49 6.84
CA LEU A 73 -3.64 -0.58 6.15
C LEU A 73 -2.66 -1.49 6.87
N ALA A 74 -2.61 -1.44 8.21
CA ALA A 74 -1.77 -2.31 9.02
C ALA A 74 -2.15 -3.79 8.87
N ARG A 75 -3.45 -4.10 8.80
CA ARG A 75 -3.95 -5.45 8.54
C ARG A 75 -3.58 -5.93 7.14
N LEU A 76 -3.80 -5.09 6.11
CA LEU A 76 -3.46 -5.40 4.72
C LEU A 76 -1.95 -5.59 4.52
N ALA A 77 -1.15 -4.83 5.24
CA ALA A 77 0.30 -4.96 5.24
C ALA A 77 0.83 -6.15 6.06
N GLY A 78 -0.05 -6.95 6.69
CA GLY A 78 0.37 -8.08 7.51
C GLY A 78 1.06 -7.70 8.82
N LEU A 79 0.98 -6.43 9.23
CA LEU A 79 1.61 -5.93 10.46
C LEU A 79 0.76 -6.25 11.70
N ARG A 80 -0.55 -6.41 11.54
CA ARG A 80 -1.49 -6.74 12.62
C ARG A 80 -2.48 -7.81 12.16
N PRO A 81 -2.93 -8.66 13.09
CA PRO A 81 -3.94 -9.69 12.78
C PRO A 81 -5.36 -9.11 12.67
N ASP A 82 -5.60 -7.91 13.19
CA ASP A 82 -6.90 -7.23 13.22
C ASP A 82 -6.83 -5.83 12.61
N MET A 83 -7.99 -5.17 12.50
CA MET A 83 -8.13 -3.80 11.98
C MET A 83 -8.37 -2.78 13.10
N ARG A 84 -8.06 -3.10 14.36
CA ARG A 84 -8.23 -2.15 15.46
C ARG A 84 -7.44 -0.88 15.17
N PRO A 85 -8.04 0.30 15.41
CA PRO A 85 -7.39 1.57 15.10
C PRO A 85 -6.14 1.81 15.97
N PRO A 86 -4.92 1.73 15.44
CA PRO A 86 -3.70 2.12 16.14
C PRO A 86 -3.35 3.57 15.80
N ALA A 87 -2.49 4.21 16.57
CA ALA A 87 -1.71 5.31 16.05
C ALA A 87 -0.66 4.78 15.06
N ALA A 88 -0.35 5.54 14.01
CA ALA A 88 0.66 5.11 13.05
C ALA A 88 2.04 4.88 13.71
N ALA A 89 2.35 5.66 14.74
CA ALA A 89 3.59 5.52 15.52
C ALA A 89 3.70 4.17 16.23
N ASP A 90 2.57 3.58 16.65
CA ASP A 90 2.55 2.29 17.36
C ASP A 90 3.00 1.12 16.46
N LEU A 91 2.95 1.31 15.14
CA LEU A 91 3.35 0.30 14.17
C LEU A 91 4.87 0.28 13.92
N LEU A 92 5.59 1.33 14.29
CA LEU A 92 7.02 1.47 14.00
C LEU A 92 7.89 0.44 14.72
N ALA A 93 7.55 0.12 15.97
CA ALA A 93 8.34 -0.80 16.79
C ALA A 93 8.44 -2.21 16.17
N ASP A 94 7.34 -2.68 15.56
CA ASP A 94 7.22 -4.02 14.99
C ASP A 94 7.35 -4.04 13.47
N PHE A 95 7.53 -2.89 12.83
CA PHE A 95 7.63 -2.81 11.37
C PHE A 95 8.88 -3.51 10.86
N ARG A 96 8.68 -4.44 9.91
CA ARG A 96 9.74 -5.12 9.17
C ARG A 96 9.29 -5.30 7.73
N LEU A 97 10.11 -4.89 6.76
CA LEU A 97 9.81 -5.05 5.33
C LEU A 97 9.57 -6.51 4.95
N GLU A 98 10.26 -7.43 5.60
CA GLU A 98 10.18 -8.87 5.34
C GLU A 98 8.83 -9.47 5.74
N ARG A 99 8.06 -8.79 6.59
CA ARG A 99 6.71 -9.19 7.00
C ARG A 99 5.63 -8.77 6.01
N LEU A 100 5.93 -7.83 5.12
CA LEU A 100 4.96 -7.41 4.12
C LEU A 100 4.60 -8.58 3.19
N PRO A 101 3.34 -8.68 2.75
CA PRO A 101 2.93 -9.68 1.77
C PRO A 101 3.81 -9.58 0.51
N ARG A 102 4.19 -10.73 -0.05
CA ARG A 102 4.95 -10.78 -1.31
C ARG A 102 4.07 -10.74 -2.56
N GLN A 103 2.78 -10.98 -2.37
CA GLN A 103 1.77 -10.96 -3.43
C GLN A 103 0.84 -9.77 -3.23
N ASP A 104 0.19 -9.34 -4.31
CA ASP A 104 -0.83 -8.30 -4.25
C ASP A 104 -1.99 -8.76 -3.37
N VAL A 105 -2.60 -7.83 -2.65
CA VAL A 105 -3.66 -8.10 -1.69
C VAL A 105 -5.00 -7.68 -2.29
N CYS A 106 -5.88 -8.64 -2.51
CA CYS A 106 -7.22 -8.38 -3.00
C CYS A 106 -8.17 -8.10 -1.83
N LEU A 107 -8.93 -7.01 -1.92
CA LEU A 107 -9.86 -6.61 -0.85
C LEU A 107 -10.96 -7.64 -0.62
N ARG A 108 -11.37 -8.40 -1.64
CA ARG A 108 -12.38 -9.46 -1.51
C ARG A 108 -11.95 -10.61 -0.59
N ASP A 109 -10.64 -10.81 -0.44
CA ASP A 109 -10.09 -11.91 0.35
C ASP A 109 -10.04 -11.60 1.86
N LEU A 110 -10.48 -10.39 2.24
CA LEU A 110 -10.56 -9.98 3.63
C LEU A 110 -11.80 -10.59 4.31
N PRO A 111 -11.64 -11.22 5.48
CA PRO A 111 -12.76 -11.88 6.20
C PRO A 111 -13.82 -10.90 6.69
N SER A 112 -13.43 -9.66 6.95
CA SER A 112 -14.33 -8.56 7.29
C SER A 112 -13.70 -7.24 6.89
N VAL A 113 -14.53 -6.27 6.52
CA VAL A 113 -14.09 -4.93 6.12
C VAL A 113 -15.03 -3.88 6.72
N PRO A 114 -14.53 -2.67 7.03
CA PRO A 114 -15.37 -1.56 7.42
C PRO A 114 -16.38 -1.20 6.32
N ASP A 115 -17.51 -0.61 6.71
CA ASP A 115 -18.59 -0.27 5.77
C ASP A 115 -18.11 0.65 4.63
N TRP A 116 -17.23 1.60 4.91
CA TRP A 116 -16.68 2.50 3.91
C TRP A 116 -15.78 1.80 2.86
N LEU A 117 -15.31 0.58 3.15
CA LEU A 117 -14.47 -0.21 2.22
C LEU A 117 -15.28 -1.25 1.45
N ARG A 118 -16.47 -1.66 1.94
CA ARG A 118 -17.32 -2.70 1.33
C ARG A 118 -17.62 -2.51 -0.15
N PRO A 119 -17.91 -1.29 -0.65
CA PRO A 119 -18.22 -1.11 -2.08
C PRO A 119 -17.11 -1.57 -3.02
N LEU A 120 -15.88 -1.64 -2.53
CA LEU A 120 -14.71 -2.03 -3.32
C LEU A 120 -14.36 -3.52 -3.21
N CYS A 121 -14.98 -4.21 -2.29
CA CYS A 121 -14.78 -5.65 -2.10
C CYS A 121 -15.75 -6.50 -2.94
N GLN A 122 -16.80 -5.88 -3.49
CA GLN A 122 -17.82 -6.59 -4.25
C GLN A 122 -17.35 -6.83 -5.68
N PRO A 123 -17.54 -8.04 -6.21
CA PRO A 123 -17.48 -8.26 -7.66
C PRO A 123 -18.62 -7.49 -8.32
N CYS A 124 -18.40 -6.96 -9.52
CA CYS A 124 -19.47 -6.38 -10.35
C CYS A 124 -20.47 -7.44 -10.76
#